data_229a340ffe2756ace2b34f04678b3c3b
#
_entry.id   229a340ffe2756ace2b34f04678b3c3b
#
_cell.length_a   1.000
_cell.length_b   1.000
_cell.length_c   1.000
_cell.angle_alpha   90.00
_cell.angle_beta   90.00
_cell.angle_gamma   90.00
#
_symmetry.space_group_name_H-M   'P 1'
#
loop_
_entity.id
_entity.type
_entity.pdbx_description
1 polymer ?
#
loop_
_entity_poly.entity_id
_entity_poly.type
_entity_poly.pdbx_seq_one_letter_code
_entity_poly.pdbx_strand_id
1 'polypeptide(L)'
;QNRQAVTSVDTAVEALAVSIGEKARVDLEYMAGLMGGPDKIPQIMEDLKGIIFKDPDTGPFDLAEGGENWARGWQTADEYLSGNVRVKLAQARAAAEQYPEFAVNAEKLEQIQPKDLTASEISVRVGASWVAPEYYQQFMFELLQTPERLREKKIRLDYSDTSGEWRVQGKSEDSADNVRAYTTYGTKRINAYEIFEAALNQRDVRIFDKKWEDGK
;
A
#
# COMPACT_ATOMS: atom_id res chain seq x y z
N GLN A 1 -15.89 -36.69 13.84
CA GLN A 1 -16.28 -36.23 15.19
C GLN A 1 -17.44 -35.28 15.04
N ASN A 2 -18.61 -35.66 15.54
CA ASN A 2 -19.81 -34.81 15.57
C ASN A 2 -19.53 -33.69 16.58
N ARG A 3 -19.20 -32.50 16.13
CA ARG A 3 -19.11 -31.31 16.98
C ARG A 3 -20.54 -30.95 17.37
N GLN A 4 -20.90 -31.11 18.62
CA GLN A 4 -22.17 -30.56 19.12
C GLN A 4 -22.11 -29.04 18.97
N ALA A 5 -23.09 -28.46 18.26
CA ALA A 5 -23.21 -27.02 18.14
C ALA A 5 -23.48 -26.41 19.53
N VAL A 6 -22.80 -25.32 19.85
CA VAL A 6 -23.05 -24.58 21.09
C VAL A 6 -24.40 -23.88 20.94
N THR A 7 -25.33 -24.15 21.88
CA THR A 7 -26.71 -23.62 21.80
C THR A 7 -26.95 -22.41 22.71
N SER A 8 -26.12 -22.21 23.72
CA SER A 8 -26.20 -21.05 24.63
C SER A 8 -24.84 -20.75 25.26
N VAL A 9 -24.62 -19.48 25.61
CA VAL A 9 -23.46 -18.99 26.32
C VAL A 9 -23.85 -17.91 27.32
N ASP A 10 -23.00 -17.66 28.32
CA ASP A 10 -23.28 -16.73 29.42
C ASP A 10 -22.68 -15.32 29.16
N THR A 11 -21.64 -15.22 28.35
CA THR A 11 -20.88 -13.97 28.14
C THR A 11 -20.78 -13.58 26.68
N ALA A 12 -20.66 -12.26 26.43
CA ALA A 12 -20.46 -11.71 25.09
C ALA A 12 -19.15 -12.19 24.43
N VAL A 13 -18.11 -12.41 25.22
CA VAL A 13 -16.82 -12.93 24.72
C VAL A 13 -16.95 -14.38 24.23
N GLU A 14 -17.68 -15.22 24.96
CA GLU A 14 -17.97 -16.59 24.52
C GLU A 14 -18.86 -16.59 23.26
N ALA A 15 -19.88 -15.72 23.21
CA ALA A 15 -20.72 -15.56 22.03
C ALA A 15 -19.90 -15.15 20.80
N LEU A 16 -18.94 -14.21 20.96
CA LEU A 16 -18.01 -13.80 19.91
C LEU A 16 -17.16 -14.98 19.43
N ALA A 17 -16.57 -15.75 20.36
CA ALA A 17 -15.74 -16.90 20.02
C ALA A 17 -16.51 -17.95 19.22
N VAL A 18 -17.76 -18.22 19.60
CA VAL A 18 -18.65 -19.14 18.86
C VAL A 18 -19.02 -18.57 17.49
N SER A 19 -19.35 -17.27 17.43
CA SER A 19 -19.67 -16.59 16.15
C SER A 19 -18.51 -16.67 15.17
N ILE A 20 -17.28 -16.36 15.59
CA ILE A 20 -16.10 -16.50 14.75
C ILE A 20 -15.85 -17.95 14.35
N GLY A 21 -16.01 -18.89 15.27
CA GLY A 21 -15.76 -20.33 15.02
C GLY A 21 -16.77 -20.95 14.05
N GLU A 22 -18.04 -20.52 14.07
CA GLU A 22 -19.12 -21.13 13.27
C GLU A 22 -19.53 -20.30 12.03
N LYS A 23 -19.45 -18.96 12.13
CA LYS A 23 -19.85 -18.05 11.06
C LYS A 23 -18.70 -17.39 10.35
N ALA A 24 -17.46 -17.52 10.86
CA ALA A 24 -16.25 -16.84 10.40
C ALA A 24 -16.40 -15.29 10.31
N ARG A 25 -17.25 -14.72 11.16
CA ARG A 25 -17.51 -13.27 11.25
C ARG A 25 -18.14 -12.91 12.59
N VAL A 26 -18.11 -11.62 12.89
CA VAL A 26 -18.90 -11.05 13.99
C VAL A 26 -20.36 -10.94 13.54
N ASP A 27 -21.25 -11.74 14.13
CA ASP A 27 -22.67 -11.77 13.81
C ASP A 27 -23.48 -11.50 15.08
N LEU A 28 -23.84 -10.22 15.29
CA LEU A 28 -24.51 -9.79 16.52
C LEU A 28 -25.86 -10.45 16.76
N GLU A 29 -26.64 -10.74 15.70
CA GLU A 29 -27.93 -11.43 15.83
C GLU A 29 -27.73 -12.86 16.31
N TYR A 30 -26.75 -13.55 15.73
CA TYR A 30 -26.40 -14.90 16.15
C TYR A 30 -25.90 -14.94 17.60
N MET A 31 -25.00 -13.99 17.96
CA MET A 31 -24.49 -13.86 19.31
C MET A 31 -25.59 -13.57 20.34
N ALA A 32 -26.52 -12.69 20.00
CA ALA A 32 -27.68 -12.41 20.86
C ALA A 32 -28.57 -13.63 21.03
N GLY A 33 -28.79 -14.40 19.96
CA GLY A 33 -29.51 -15.68 20.04
C GLY A 33 -28.87 -16.66 21.02
N LEU A 34 -27.54 -16.76 21.04
CA LEU A 34 -26.80 -17.60 22.00
C LEU A 34 -26.92 -17.11 23.44
N MET A 35 -27.09 -15.81 23.67
CA MET A 35 -27.20 -15.18 24.98
C MET A 35 -28.65 -15.04 25.50
N GLY A 36 -29.63 -15.53 24.74
CA GLY A 36 -31.01 -15.60 25.19
C GLY A 36 -31.99 -14.69 24.44
N GLY A 37 -31.54 -13.88 23.50
CA GLY A 37 -32.44 -13.11 22.63
C GLY A 37 -31.96 -11.73 22.21
N PRO A 38 -32.69 -11.04 21.32
CA PRO A 38 -32.31 -9.75 20.75
C PRO A 38 -32.12 -8.62 21.77
N ASP A 39 -32.75 -8.70 22.92
CA ASP A 39 -32.61 -7.76 24.04
C ASP A 39 -31.18 -7.71 24.62
N LYS A 40 -30.36 -8.69 24.28
CA LYS A 40 -28.95 -8.76 24.69
C LYS A 40 -27.99 -7.96 23.81
N ILE A 41 -28.45 -7.48 22.64
CA ILE A 41 -27.58 -6.75 21.68
C ILE A 41 -26.91 -5.51 22.31
N PRO A 42 -27.59 -4.62 23.04
CA PRO A 42 -26.94 -3.47 23.67
C PRO A 42 -25.87 -3.89 24.68
N GLN A 43 -26.13 -4.96 25.43
CA GLN A 43 -25.15 -5.51 26.39
C GLN A 43 -23.93 -6.04 25.65
N ILE A 44 -24.12 -6.82 24.57
CA ILE A 44 -23.01 -7.35 23.75
C ILE A 44 -22.13 -6.23 23.20
N MET A 45 -22.76 -5.17 22.68
CA MET A 45 -22.05 -4.02 22.12
C MET A 45 -21.23 -3.29 23.19
N GLU A 46 -21.74 -3.12 24.39
CA GLU A 46 -21.00 -2.48 25.48
C GLU A 46 -19.89 -3.37 26.03
N ASP A 47 -20.16 -4.66 26.25
CA ASP A 47 -19.20 -5.63 26.77
C ASP A 47 -18.01 -5.86 25.81
N LEU A 48 -18.25 -5.75 24.52
CA LEU A 48 -17.24 -5.92 23.45
C LEU A 48 -16.68 -4.61 22.89
N LYS A 49 -16.96 -3.49 23.52
CA LYS A 49 -16.45 -2.18 23.12
C LYS A 49 -14.92 -2.17 23.08
N GLY A 50 -14.34 -1.84 21.94
CA GLY A 50 -12.89 -1.89 21.71
C GLY A 50 -12.33 -3.28 21.43
N ILE A 51 -13.17 -4.33 21.42
CA ILE A 51 -12.83 -5.69 20.98
C ILE A 51 -13.39 -5.95 19.57
N ILE A 52 -14.60 -5.45 19.31
CA ILE A 52 -15.20 -5.42 17.99
C ILE A 52 -15.45 -3.98 17.58
N PHE A 53 -15.41 -3.74 16.27
CA PHE A 53 -15.58 -2.43 15.66
C PHE A 53 -16.59 -2.51 14.54
N LYS A 54 -17.46 -1.49 14.45
CA LYS A 54 -18.34 -1.32 13.30
C LYS A 54 -17.61 -0.49 12.25
N ASP A 55 -17.65 -0.95 10.99
CA ASP A 55 -17.11 -0.19 9.86
C ASP A 55 -18.05 1.00 9.56
N PRO A 56 -17.53 2.25 9.60
CA PRO A 56 -18.32 3.45 9.30
C PRO A 56 -18.98 3.42 7.92
N ASP A 57 -18.34 2.80 6.93
CA ASP A 57 -18.86 2.72 5.57
C ASP A 57 -20.16 1.86 5.47
N THR A 58 -20.45 1.08 6.50
CA THR A 58 -21.68 0.26 6.57
C THR A 58 -22.86 0.97 7.23
N GLY A 59 -22.70 2.23 7.59
CA GLY A 59 -23.71 3.07 8.20
C GLY A 59 -23.63 3.16 9.73
N PRO A 60 -24.51 3.97 10.35
CA PRO A 60 -24.49 4.23 11.80
C PRO A 60 -24.90 3.01 12.64
N PHE A 61 -24.72 3.15 13.97
CA PHE A 61 -25.18 2.19 14.97
C PHE A 61 -26.69 2.23 15.22
N ASP A 62 -27.48 2.54 14.24
CA ASP A 62 -28.90 2.80 14.47
C ASP A 62 -29.64 1.57 15.03
N LEU A 63 -29.77 1.54 16.35
CA LEU A 63 -30.60 0.58 17.09
C LEU A 63 -32.06 1.06 17.15
N ALA A 64 -32.33 2.32 16.79
CA ALA A 64 -33.66 2.87 16.81
C ALA A 64 -34.41 2.42 15.54
N GLU A 65 -35.57 1.82 15.75
CA GLU A 65 -36.59 1.56 14.72
C GLU A 65 -36.25 0.56 13.61
N GLY A 66 -35.59 -0.58 13.94
CA GLY A 66 -35.52 -1.71 13.00
C GLY A 66 -34.66 -1.47 11.77
N GLY A 67 -33.73 -0.52 11.83
CA GLY A 67 -32.76 -0.26 10.77
C GLY A 67 -31.85 -1.47 10.57
N GLU A 68 -31.76 -2.00 9.36
CA GLU A 68 -30.94 -3.18 9.04
C GLU A 68 -29.44 -2.95 9.17
N ASN A 69 -28.99 -1.70 9.33
CA ASN A 69 -27.57 -1.31 9.27
C ASN A 69 -26.79 -1.58 10.55
N TRP A 70 -27.44 -1.63 11.72
CA TRP A 70 -26.77 -1.84 13.01
C TRP A 70 -26.05 -3.21 13.10
N ALA A 71 -26.59 -4.23 12.45
CA ALA A 71 -26.06 -5.60 12.48
C ALA A 71 -24.91 -5.84 11.48
N ARG A 72 -24.72 -4.94 10.52
CA ARG A 72 -23.75 -5.12 9.43
C ARG A 72 -22.40 -4.45 9.73
N GLY A 73 -21.34 -4.98 9.12
CA GLY A 73 -20.01 -4.35 9.12
C GLY A 73 -19.26 -4.42 10.43
N TRP A 74 -19.63 -5.34 11.32
CA TRP A 74 -18.86 -5.59 12.53
C TRP A 74 -17.65 -6.46 12.22
N GLN A 75 -16.50 -6.06 12.72
CA GLN A 75 -15.21 -6.71 12.53
C GLN A 75 -14.53 -6.90 13.89
N THR A 76 -13.69 -7.90 13.99
CA THR A 76 -12.80 -8.04 15.16
C THR A 76 -11.73 -6.95 15.17
N ALA A 77 -11.08 -6.71 16.32
CA ALA A 77 -10.00 -5.74 16.42
C ALA A 77 -8.85 -6.05 15.43
N ASP A 78 -8.46 -7.32 15.31
CA ASP A 78 -7.39 -7.73 14.38
C ASP A 78 -7.72 -7.42 12.92
N GLU A 79 -8.99 -7.53 12.56
CA GLU A 79 -9.49 -7.26 11.21
C GLU A 79 -9.61 -5.75 10.95
N TYR A 80 -10.27 -5.03 11.87
CA TYR A 80 -10.52 -3.60 11.72
C TYR A 80 -9.25 -2.76 11.82
N LEU A 81 -8.38 -3.07 12.80
CA LEU A 81 -7.16 -2.32 13.09
C LEU A 81 -5.97 -2.72 12.18
N SER A 82 -6.22 -3.35 11.04
CA SER A 82 -5.23 -3.75 10.05
C SER A 82 -5.46 -3.08 8.69
N GLY A 83 -4.51 -3.26 7.76
CA GLY A 83 -4.58 -2.66 6.43
C GLY A 83 -4.23 -1.17 6.42
N ASN A 84 -4.98 -0.35 5.65
CA ASN A 84 -4.71 1.09 5.56
C ASN A 84 -5.31 1.86 6.74
N VAL A 85 -4.64 1.74 7.91
CA VAL A 85 -5.10 2.38 9.16
C VAL A 85 -5.13 3.91 9.12
N ARG A 86 -4.41 4.55 8.19
CA ARG A 86 -4.45 6.01 8.00
C ARG A 86 -5.77 6.45 7.37
N VAL A 87 -6.21 5.76 6.34
CA VAL A 87 -7.52 6.03 5.70
C VAL A 87 -8.64 5.71 6.67
N LYS A 88 -8.56 4.56 7.35
CA LYS A 88 -9.56 4.17 8.36
C LYS A 88 -9.68 5.20 9.50
N LEU A 89 -8.56 5.80 9.96
CA LEU A 89 -8.58 6.86 10.95
C LEU A 89 -9.32 8.11 10.46
N ALA A 90 -9.07 8.52 9.23
CA ALA A 90 -9.77 9.68 8.64
C ALA A 90 -11.29 9.41 8.54
N GLN A 91 -11.69 8.22 8.09
CA GLN A 91 -13.08 7.79 8.02
C GLN A 91 -13.74 7.74 9.40
N ALA A 92 -13.05 7.13 10.39
CA ALA A 92 -13.57 7.03 11.76
C ALA A 92 -13.76 8.41 12.43
N ARG A 93 -12.83 9.35 12.21
CA ARG A 93 -12.97 10.74 12.70
C ARG A 93 -14.15 11.46 12.07
N ALA A 94 -14.30 11.36 10.76
CA ALA A 94 -15.45 11.95 10.05
C ALA A 94 -16.78 11.34 10.51
N ALA A 95 -16.82 10.03 10.74
CA ALA A 95 -18.01 9.36 11.26
C ALA A 95 -18.32 9.77 12.70
N ALA A 96 -17.31 9.94 13.55
CA ALA A 96 -17.48 10.35 14.95
C ALA A 96 -18.03 11.78 15.10
N GLU A 97 -17.85 12.66 14.12
CA GLU A 97 -18.47 14.00 14.11
C GLU A 97 -20.00 13.93 14.02
N GLN A 98 -20.52 12.91 13.33
CA GLN A 98 -21.97 12.71 13.16
C GLN A 98 -22.55 11.72 14.17
N TYR A 99 -21.78 10.69 14.50
CA TYR A 99 -22.17 9.57 15.36
C TYR A 99 -21.08 9.34 16.42
N PRO A 100 -21.24 9.86 17.63
CA PRO A 100 -20.22 9.81 18.69
C PRO A 100 -19.76 8.40 19.07
N GLU A 101 -20.54 7.38 18.74
CA GLU A 101 -20.22 5.97 18.95
C GLU A 101 -18.93 5.52 18.24
N PHE A 102 -18.62 6.16 17.10
CA PHE A 102 -17.38 5.90 16.37
C PHE A 102 -16.12 6.51 17.00
N ALA A 103 -16.26 7.27 18.08
CA ALA A 103 -15.09 7.83 18.78
C ALA A 103 -14.10 6.75 19.24
N VAL A 104 -14.58 5.58 19.66
CA VAL A 104 -13.74 4.44 20.05
C VAL A 104 -12.92 3.92 18.87
N ASN A 105 -13.47 3.92 17.67
CA ASN A 105 -12.78 3.53 16.44
C ASN A 105 -11.61 4.48 16.17
N ALA A 106 -11.87 5.79 16.21
CA ALA A 106 -10.84 6.81 16.00
C ALA A 106 -9.74 6.73 17.05
N GLU A 107 -10.07 6.59 18.34
CA GLU A 107 -9.11 6.46 19.44
C GLU A 107 -8.18 5.26 19.23
N LYS A 108 -8.74 4.09 18.91
CA LYS A 108 -7.94 2.88 18.74
C LYS A 108 -7.08 2.94 17.47
N LEU A 109 -7.61 3.47 16.38
CA LEU A 109 -6.84 3.67 15.14
C LEU A 109 -5.71 4.68 15.33
N GLU A 110 -5.89 5.72 16.16
CA GLU A 110 -4.84 6.68 16.47
C GLU A 110 -3.65 6.06 17.22
N GLN A 111 -3.93 5.14 18.14
CA GLN A 111 -2.91 4.45 18.94
C GLN A 111 -1.99 3.55 18.11
N ILE A 112 -2.46 3.06 16.96
CA ILE A 112 -1.74 2.10 16.11
C ILE A 112 -1.18 2.74 14.82
N GLN A 113 -1.24 4.07 14.68
CA GLN A 113 -0.70 4.72 13.48
C GLN A 113 0.80 4.41 13.31
N PRO A 114 1.22 3.99 12.11
CA PRO A 114 2.62 3.78 11.84
C PRO A 114 3.35 5.13 11.91
N LYS A 115 4.53 5.12 12.53
CA LYS A 115 5.42 6.28 12.54
C LYS A 115 5.81 6.62 11.10
N ASP A 116 5.77 7.92 10.76
CA ASP A 116 6.31 8.39 9.49
C ASP A 116 7.83 8.19 9.46
N LEU A 117 8.31 7.62 8.36
CA LEU A 117 9.75 7.50 8.12
C LEU A 117 10.32 8.88 7.82
N THR A 118 11.45 9.20 8.44
CA THR A 118 12.24 10.38 8.10
C THR A 118 12.98 10.15 6.78
N ALA A 119 13.40 11.23 6.12
CA ALA A 119 14.16 11.13 4.87
C ALA A 119 15.41 10.25 4.98
N SER A 120 16.04 10.21 6.15
CA SER A 120 17.21 9.36 6.43
C SER A 120 16.87 7.87 6.61
N GLU A 121 15.63 7.55 6.97
CA GLU A 121 15.16 6.17 7.14
C GLU A 121 14.61 5.59 5.82
N ILE A 122 14.36 6.45 4.82
CA ILE A 122 13.90 6.01 3.50
C ILE A 122 15.14 5.63 2.67
N SER A 123 15.36 4.33 2.49
CA SER A 123 16.40 3.84 1.57
C SER A 123 15.84 3.82 0.14
N VAL A 124 16.21 4.82 -0.66
CA VAL A 124 15.87 4.86 -2.08
C VAL A 124 17.03 4.28 -2.88
N ARG A 125 16.77 3.22 -3.63
CA ARG A 125 17.71 2.71 -4.63
C ARG A 125 17.40 3.35 -5.98
N VAL A 126 18.44 3.67 -6.74
CA VAL A 126 18.29 4.09 -8.12
C VAL A 126 17.52 3.00 -8.88
N GLY A 127 16.48 3.39 -9.62
CA GLY A 127 15.62 2.44 -10.34
C GLY A 127 14.44 1.89 -9.51
N ALA A 128 14.16 2.45 -8.33
CA ALA A 128 12.95 2.10 -7.57
C ALA A 128 11.69 2.40 -8.42
N SER A 129 10.87 1.36 -8.67
CA SER A 129 9.71 1.45 -9.58
C SER A 129 8.56 2.33 -9.07
N TRP A 130 8.54 2.65 -7.77
CA TRP A 130 7.56 3.56 -7.18
C TRP A 130 7.89 5.05 -7.40
N VAL A 131 9.10 5.36 -7.91
CA VAL A 131 9.46 6.71 -8.34
C VAL A 131 9.07 6.88 -9.80
N ALA A 132 8.25 7.90 -10.09
CA ALA A 132 7.77 8.12 -11.44
C ALA A 132 8.93 8.36 -12.43
N PRO A 133 8.86 7.81 -13.66
CA PRO A 133 9.93 7.89 -14.67
C PRO A 133 10.40 9.31 -14.96
N GLU A 134 9.51 10.29 -14.85
CA GLU A 134 9.78 11.71 -15.13
C GLU A 134 10.88 12.27 -14.22
N TYR A 135 10.93 11.85 -12.95
CA TYR A 135 11.96 12.32 -12.01
C TYR A 135 13.35 11.77 -12.36
N TYR A 136 13.43 10.50 -12.74
CA TYR A 136 14.70 9.92 -13.22
C TYR A 136 15.11 10.51 -14.56
N GLN A 137 14.16 10.79 -15.46
CA GLN A 137 14.42 11.43 -16.74
C GLN A 137 14.95 12.85 -16.56
N GLN A 138 14.31 13.64 -15.69
CA GLN A 138 14.76 14.99 -15.37
C GLN A 138 16.18 14.97 -14.80
N PHE A 139 16.44 14.10 -13.81
CA PHE A 139 17.77 13.93 -13.25
C PHE A 139 18.81 13.57 -14.31
N MET A 140 18.51 12.62 -15.19
CA MET A 140 19.37 12.22 -16.29
C MET A 140 19.69 13.42 -17.21
N PHE A 141 18.68 14.19 -17.58
CA PHE A 141 18.85 15.36 -18.46
C PHE A 141 19.69 16.46 -17.82
N GLU A 142 19.49 16.73 -16.55
CA GLU A 142 20.27 17.72 -15.80
C GLU A 142 21.71 17.27 -15.60
N LEU A 143 21.92 16.01 -15.18
CA LEU A 143 23.26 15.44 -14.96
C LEU A 143 24.09 15.44 -16.24
N LEU A 144 23.51 14.99 -17.34
CA LEU A 144 24.20 14.83 -18.62
C LEU A 144 24.16 16.10 -19.48
N GLN A 145 23.48 17.15 -19.03
CA GLN A 145 23.26 18.38 -19.79
C GLN A 145 22.74 18.10 -21.21
N THR A 146 21.76 17.19 -21.29
CA THR A 146 21.14 16.79 -22.55
C THR A 146 20.58 18.01 -23.27
N PRO A 147 20.92 18.26 -24.55
CA PRO A 147 20.39 19.39 -25.32
C PRO A 147 18.86 19.36 -25.39
N GLU A 148 18.22 20.54 -25.28
CA GLU A 148 16.77 20.68 -25.24
C GLU A 148 16.08 20.04 -26.46
N ARG A 149 16.63 20.24 -27.66
CA ARG A 149 16.16 19.63 -28.92
C ARG A 149 16.06 18.11 -28.88
N LEU A 150 16.85 17.44 -28.00
CA LEU A 150 16.85 15.98 -27.85
C LEU A 150 15.89 15.54 -26.74
N ARG A 151 15.69 16.37 -25.71
CA ARG A 151 14.77 16.09 -24.59
C ARG A 151 13.32 15.97 -25.05
N GLU A 152 12.91 16.78 -26.04
CA GLU A 152 11.53 16.83 -26.50
C GLU A 152 11.14 15.65 -27.39
N LYS A 153 12.06 15.14 -28.23
CA LYS A 153 11.70 14.25 -29.36
C LYS A 153 12.53 13.00 -29.52
N LYS A 154 13.70 12.93 -28.89
CA LYS A 154 14.69 11.89 -29.21
C LYS A 154 15.07 11.01 -28.04
N ILE A 155 15.36 11.61 -26.88
CA ILE A 155 15.82 10.89 -25.70
C ILE A 155 14.69 10.88 -24.68
N ARG A 156 14.28 9.67 -24.26
CA ARG A 156 13.21 9.47 -23.30
C ARG A 156 13.51 8.27 -22.42
N LEU A 157 13.07 8.33 -21.15
CA LEU A 157 13.12 7.23 -20.22
C LEU A 157 11.72 6.63 -20.07
N ASP A 158 11.61 5.35 -20.28
CA ASP A 158 10.38 4.58 -20.06
C ASP A 158 10.60 3.48 -19.03
N TYR A 159 9.53 3.17 -18.29
CA TYR A 159 9.45 2.00 -17.43
C TYR A 159 8.34 1.08 -17.90
N SER A 160 8.62 -0.21 -17.99
CA SER A 160 7.63 -1.22 -18.37
C SER A 160 7.18 -1.99 -17.14
N ASP A 161 5.95 -1.80 -16.70
CA ASP A 161 5.34 -2.56 -15.59
C ASP A 161 5.29 -4.06 -15.86
N THR A 162 5.17 -4.44 -17.13
CA THR A 162 5.07 -5.85 -17.54
C THR A 162 6.40 -6.60 -17.38
N SER A 163 7.53 -5.95 -17.75
CA SER A 163 8.86 -6.57 -17.67
C SER A 163 9.65 -6.14 -16.44
N GLY A 164 9.22 -5.09 -15.74
CA GLY A 164 9.95 -4.49 -14.63
C GLY A 164 11.24 -3.78 -15.05
N GLU A 165 11.37 -3.39 -16.34
CA GLU A 165 12.59 -2.86 -16.90
C GLU A 165 12.50 -1.39 -17.24
N TRP A 166 13.58 -0.68 -16.94
CA TRP A 166 13.85 0.68 -17.39
C TRP A 166 14.52 0.68 -18.76
N ARG A 167 14.14 1.58 -19.64
CA ARG A 167 14.73 1.73 -20.96
C ARG A 167 14.91 3.19 -21.34
N VAL A 168 16.14 3.57 -21.67
CA VAL A 168 16.44 4.87 -22.26
C VAL A 168 16.35 4.74 -23.78
N GLN A 169 15.39 5.41 -24.39
CA GLN A 169 15.28 5.52 -25.84
C GLN A 169 16.25 6.60 -26.36
N GLY A 170 16.76 6.43 -27.58
CA GLY A 170 17.62 7.42 -28.22
C GLY A 170 18.99 7.60 -27.59
N LYS A 171 19.54 6.58 -26.93
CA LYS A 171 20.85 6.63 -26.23
C LYS A 171 22.02 7.10 -27.08
N SER A 172 21.98 6.94 -28.38
CA SER A 172 23.02 7.31 -29.34
C SER A 172 22.71 8.61 -30.13
N GLU A 173 21.62 9.31 -29.80
CA GLU A 173 21.21 10.52 -30.51
C GLU A 173 21.97 11.78 -30.07
N ASP A 174 22.64 11.74 -28.90
CA ASP A 174 23.45 12.84 -28.42
C ASP A 174 24.82 12.88 -29.12
N SER A 175 25.37 14.08 -29.24
CA SER A 175 26.67 14.29 -29.91
C SER A 175 27.80 13.69 -29.05
N ALA A 176 28.77 13.08 -29.73
CA ALA A 176 30.02 12.66 -29.11
C ALA A 176 30.81 13.82 -28.45
N ASP A 177 30.48 15.07 -28.80
CA ASP A 177 31.04 16.28 -28.21
C ASP A 177 30.45 16.60 -26.83
N ASN A 178 29.35 15.92 -26.41
CA ASN A 178 28.86 16.05 -25.05
C ASN A 178 29.83 15.42 -24.06
N VAL A 179 30.69 16.25 -23.49
CA VAL A 179 31.72 15.83 -22.54
C VAL A 179 31.14 15.08 -21.36
N ARG A 180 29.95 15.46 -20.86
CA ARG A 180 29.32 14.77 -19.74
C ARG A 180 28.89 13.35 -20.08
N ALA A 181 28.30 13.17 -21.25
CA ALA A 181 27.78 11.88 -21.69
C ALA A 181 28.88 10.91 -22.16
N TYR A 182 30.00 11.42 -22.72
CA TYR A 182 31.01 10.57 -23.35
C TYR A 182 32.41 10.62 -22.69
N THR A 183 32.61 11.44 -21.64
CA THR A 183 33.88 11.56 -20.95
C THR A 183 33.75 11.56 -19.43
N THR A 184 32.86 12.41 -18.87
CA THR A 184 32.74 12.54 -17.42
C THR A 184 32.03 11.35 -16.80
N TYR A 185 30.85 10.99 -17.35
CA TYR A 185 29.99 9.90 -16.82
C TYR A 185 29.89 8.71 -17.78
N GLY A 186 30.59 8.76 -18.91
CA GLY A 186 30.66 7.71 -19.90
C GLY A 186 32.05 7.59 -20.50
N THR A 187 32.16 6.76 -21.52
CA THR A 187 33.36 6.55 -22.32
C THR A 187 33.01 6.52 -23.81
N LYS A 188 34.00 6.53 -24.69
CA LYS A 188 33.80 6.32 -26.13
C LYS A 188 33.19 4.96 -26.50
N ARG A 189 33.25 3.98 -25.58
CA ARG A 189 32.77 2.59 -25.78
C ARG A 189 31.36 2.39 -25.28
N ILE A 190 31.01 3.09 -24.20
CA ILE A 190 29.69 3.10 -23.58
C ILE A 190 29.40 4.51 -23.07
N ASN A 191 28.32 5.11 -23.51
CA ASN A 191 27.96 6.45 -23.08
C ASN A 191 27.20 6.45 -21.76
N ALA A 192 27.04 7.63 -21.16
CA ALA A 192 26.37 7.76 -19.88
C ALA A 192 24.88 7.39 -19.89
N TYR A 193 24.18 7.48 -20.99
CA TYR A 193 22.79 7.05 -21.12
C TYR A 193 22.66 5.53 -21.00
N GLU A 194 23.59 4.77 -21.57
CA GLU A 194 23.64 3.32 -21.44
C GLU A 194 24.00 2.89 -20.04
N ILE A 195 24.96 3.60 -19.39
CA ILE A 195 25.33 3.36 -18.00
C ILE A 195 24.17 3.67 -17.07
N PHE A 196 23.43 4.77 -17.31
CA PHE A 196 22.28 5.15 -16.53
C PHE A 196 21.15 4.10 -16.62
N GLU A 197 20.85 3.60 -17.82
CA GLU A 197 19.91 2.50 -18.02
C GLU A 197 20.33 1.24 -17.25
N ALA A 198 21.61 0.88 -17.30
CA ALA A 198 22.13 -0.27 -16.56
C ALA A 198 21.99 -0.07 -15.05
N ALA A 199 22.28 1.13 -14.55
CA ALA A 199 22.16 1.48 -13.13
C ALA A 199 20.70 1.41 -12.65
N LEU A 200 19.74 1.92 -13.41
CA LEU A 200 18.30 1.82 -13.11
C LEU A 200 17.83 0.37 -13.03
N ASN A 201 18.36 -0.50 -13.89
CA ASN A 201 18.05 -1.93 -13.91
C ASN A 201 18.94 -2.76 -12.97
N GLN A 202 19.83 -2.13 -12.19
CA GLN A 202 20.78 -2.80 -11.31
C GLN A 202 21.65 -3.84 -12.04
N ARG A 203 22.04 -3.52 -13.28
CA ARG A 203 22.88 -4.38 -14.12
C ARG A 203 24.32 -3.89 -14.12
N ASP A 204 25.25 -4.83 -14.10
CA ASP A 204 26.65 -4.53 -14.28
C ASP A 204 26.94 -4.04 -15.71
N VAL A 205 27.72 -2.97 -15.81
CA VAL A 205 28.21 -2.47 -17.10
C VAL A 205 29.42 -3.29 -17.51
N ARG A 206 29.30 -4.01 -18.62
CA ARG A 206 30.40 -4.82 -19.19
C ARG A 206 30.90 -4.16 -20.47
N ILE A 207 32.20 -3.87 -20.51
CA ILE A 207 32.87 -3.31 -21.68
C ILE A 207 33.72 -4.40 -22.31
N PHE A 208 33.47 -4.69 -23.59
CA PHE A 208 34.21 -5.69 -24.34
C PHE A 208 35.08 -5.02 -25.40
N ASP A 209 36.36 -5.44 -25.49
CA ASP A 209 37.25 -5.13 -26.60
C ASP A 209 37.12 -6.20 -27.68
N LYS A 210 36.77 -5.80 -28.90
CA LYS A 210 36.89 -6.68 -30.07
C LYS A 210 38.37 -6.78 -30.42
N LYS A 211 39.02 -7.89 -30.12
CA LYS A 211 40.32 -8.23 -30.69
C LYS A 211 40.07 -8.84 -32.07
N TRP A 212 40.57 -8.19 -33.07
CA TRP A 212 40.67 -8.80 -34.42
C TRP A 212 41.93 -9.66 -34.38
N GLU A 213 41.80 -10.95 -34.30
CA GLU A 213 42.90 -11.88 -34.62
C GLU A 213 42.96 -12.03 -36.12
N ASP A 214 44.18 -11.93 -36.67
CA ASP A 214 44.43 -11.93 -38.09
C ASP A 214 43.64 -12.98 -38.89
N GLY A 215 42.73 -12.49 -39.71
CA GLY A 215 42.30 -13.21 -40.90
C GLY A 215 41.21 -14.26 -40.77
N LYS A 216 40.32 -14.25 -39.74
CA LYS A 216 39.04 -14.99 -39.82
C LYS A 216 37.95 -14.32 -38.98
#